data_091e56528a52c271cc76e89db87f1440
#
_entry.id   091e56528a52c271cc76e89db87f1440
#
_cell.length_a   1.000
_cell.length_b   1.000
_cell.length_c   1.000
_cell.angle_alpha   90.00
_cell.angle_beta   90.00
_cell.angle_gamma   90.00
#
_symmetry.space_group_name_H-M   'P 1'
#
loop_
_entity.id
_entity.type
_entity.pdbx_description
1 polymer ?
#
loop_
_entity_poly.entity_id
_entity_poly.type
_entity_poly.pdbx_seq_one_letter_code
_entity_poly.pdbx_strand_id
1 'polypeptide(L)'
;GQTPEPTTPYQRAAQVWDDRIGSSRVQARNWRFAFFGALALSGGLTAGLIWQSARGHIVPWVVQVDRLGEAQAVAPAEAGYRPTDPQIAFHLGRFIEQVRAIPADAIIVRQNWLRAYEWTTDRGAGALNDYARTNDPFTKVGKQQVAVEVSSVIRASPDSFRVAWVERRYENGQLSTTERWT
;
A
#
# COMPACT_ATOMS: atom_id res chain seq x y z
N GLY A 1 53.51 40.58 20.98
CA GLY A 1 53.86 41.71 21.85
C GLY A 1 53.64 41.28 23.28
N GLN A 2 54.68 41.36 24.12
CA GLN A 2 54.58 41.12 25.51
C GLN A 2 53.79 42.25 26.16
N THR A 3 52.72 41.94 26.88
CA THR A 3 51.98 42.92 27.68
C THR A 3 52.90 43.42 28.80
N PRO A 4 53.07 44.73 29.02
CA PRO A 4 53.97 45.26 30.08
C PRO A 4 53.49 44.81 31.48
N GLU A 5 54.43 44.50 32.37
CA GLU A 5 54.10 44.10 33.73
C GLU A 5 53.38 45.20 34.49
N PRO A 6 52.28 44.89 35.19
CA PRO A 6 51.53 45.92 35.91
C PRO A 6 52.27 46.42 37.11
N THR A 7 52.48 47.72 37.14
CA THR A 7 53.27 48.42 38.23
C THR A 7 52.36 48.81 39.40
N THR A 8 51.03 48.83 39.24
CA THR A 8 50.11 49.24 40.33
C THR A 8 49.04 48.18 40.58
N PRO A 9 48.48 48.05 41.82
CA PRO A 9 47.39 47.12 42.10
C PRO A 9 46.16 47.31 41.23
N TYR A 10 45.85 48.52 40.81
CA TYR A 10 44.72 48.82 39.93
C TYR A 10 44.93 48.28 38.50
N GLN A 11 46.16 48.33 38.01
CA GLN A 11 46.49 47.77 36.68
C GLN A 11 46.41 46.24 36.68
N ARG A 12 46.75 45.56 37.78
CA ARG A 12 46.56 44.11 37.95
C ARG A 12 45.09 43.74 37.96
N ALA A 13 44.28 44.51 38.67
CA ALA A 13 42.81 44.26 38.67
C ALA A 13 42.22 44.47 37.29
N ALA A 14 42.60 45.48 36.53
CA ALA A 14 42.16 45.72 35.18
C ALA A 14 42.57 44.58 34.21
N GLN A 15 43.80 44.09 34.30
CA GLN A 15 44.26 42.96 33.50
C GLN A 15 43.48 41.66 33.79
N VAL A 16 43.21 41.33 35.04
CA VAL A 16 42.40 40.17 35.42
C VAL A 16 40.95 40.28 34.90
N TRP A 17 40.38 41.49 34.89
CA TRP A 17 39.08 41.79 34.30
C TRP A 17 39.08 41.62 32.77
N ASP A 18 40.06 42.19 32.11
CA ASP A 18 40.21 42.12 30.64
C ASP A 18 40.43 40.67 30.19
N ASP A 19 41.22 39.87 30.90
CA ASP A 19 41.43 38.45 30.61
C ASP A 19 40.16 37.64 30.80
N ARG A 20 39.37 37.90 31.85
CA ARG A 20 38.10 37.23 32.07
C ARG A 20 37.06 37.62 31.02
N ILE A 21 36.93 38.89 30.69
CA ILE A 21 35.99 39.36 29.68
C ILE A 21 36.43 38.88 28.27
N GLY A 22 37.74 38.89 28.01
CA GLY A 22 38.32 38.39 26.77
C GLY A 22 38.06 36.90 26.57
N SER A 23 38.28 36.09 27.60
CA SER A 23 38.02 34.65 27.56
C SER A 23 36.53 34.33 27.39
N SER A 24 35.64 35.05 28.07
CA SER A 24 34.17 34.88 27.91
C SER A 24 33.68 35.22 26.51
N ARG A 25 34.21 36.26 25.90
CA ARG A 25 33.88 36.65 24.50
C ARG A 25 34.37 35.60 23.51
N VAL A 26 35.58 35.10 23.69
CA VAL A 26 36.13 34.04 22.82
C VAL A 26 35.32 32.77 22.99
N GLN A 27 34.96 32.39 24.21
CA GLN A 27 34.11 31.22 24.50
C GLN A 27 32.72 31.38 23.88
N ALA A 28 32.08 32.56 24.04
CA ALA A 28 30.78 32.83 23.42
C ALA A 28 30.82 32.73 21.86
N ARG A 29 31.92 33.21 21.24
CA ARG A 29 32.12 33.08 19.80
C ARG A 29 32.28 31.62 19.38
N ASN A 30 33.07 30.86 20.11
CA ASN A 30 33.29 29.43 19.83
C ASN A 30 31.98 28.64 19.96
N TRP A 31 31.16 28.93 20.97
CA TRP A 31 29.85 28.30 21.12
C TRP A 31 28.88 28.65 19.99
N ARG A 32 28.92 29.88 19.46
CA ARG A 32 28.14 30.27 18.28
C ARG A 32 28.57 29.48 17.06
N PHE A 33 29.88 29.34 16.81
CA PHE A 33 30.38 28.52 15.72
C PHE A 33 30.01 27.04 15.88
N ALA A 34 30.12 26.50 17.10
CA ALA A 34 29.70 25.14 17.37
C ALA A 34 28.17 24.94 17.10
N PHE A 35 27.36 25.92 17.55
CA PHE A 35 25.90 25.89 17.29
C PHE A 35 25.56 25.90 15.81
N PHE A 36 26.14 26.82 15.05
CA PHE A 36 25.89 26.89 13.60
C PHE A 36 26.45 25.67 12.86
N GLY A 37 27.57 25.14 13.30
CA GLY A 37 28.13 23.89 12.78
C GLY A 37 27.20 22.71 13.01
N ALA A 38 26.67 22.56 14.23
CA ALA A 38 25.70 21.53 14.56
C ALA A 38 24.39 21.69 13.78
N LEU A 39 23.92 22.94 13.62
CA LEU A 39 22.69 23.22 12.87
C LEU A 39 22.86 22.86 11.36
N ALA A 40 24.00 23.22 10.78
CA ALA A 40 24.31 22.88 9.39
C ALA A 40 24.43 21.37 9.19
N LEU A 41 25.07 20.66 10.12
CA LEU A 41 25.18 19.21 10.10
C LEU A 41 23.79 18.55 10.22
N SER A 42 22.97 18.98 11.16
CA SER A 42 21.61 18.48 11.32
C SER A 42 20.75 18.73 10.11
N GLY A 43 20.83 19.92 9.53
CA GLY A 43 20.12 20.24 8.28
C GLY A 43 20.57 19.37 7.10
N GLY A 44 21.87 19.15 6.97
CA GLY A 44 22.45 18.28 5.95
C GLY A 44 21.99 16.81 6.09
N LEU A 45 22.01 16.29 7.31
CA LEU A 45 21.53 14.94 7.60
C LEU A 45 20.02 14.78 7.33
N THR A 46 19.22 15.77 7.72
CA THR A 46 17.77 15.75 7.46
C THR A 46 17.49 15.79 5.97
N ALA A 47 18.15 16.67 5.23
CA ALA A 47 18.01 16.74 3.77
C ALA A 47 18.45 15.41 3.10
N GLY A 48 19.56 14.82 3.57
CA GLY A 48 20.03 13.51 3.11
C GLY A 48 19.03 12.39 3.36
N LEU A 49 18.42 12.35 4.55
CA LEU A 49 17.38 11.38 4.88
C LEU A 49 16.12 11.53 4.04
N ILE A 50 15.67 12.77 3.82
CA ILE A 50 14.53 13.06 2.93
C ILE A 50 14.84 12.60 1.50
N TRP A 51 16.02 12.92 1.00
CA TRP A 51 16.44 12.50 -0.33
C TRP A 51 16.57 10.99 -0.48
N GLN A 52 17.11 10.31 0.52
CA GLN A 52 17.20 8.85 0.57
C GLN A 52 15.82 8.20 0.66
N SER A 53 14.93 8.73 1.49
CA SER A 53 13.54 8.26 1.64
C SER A 53 12.75 8.42 0.34
N ALA A 54 12.94 9.53 -0.38
CA ALA A 54 12.29 9.76 -1.67
C ALA A 54 12.77 8.78 -2.77
N ARG A 55 13.95 8.17 -2.61
CA ARG A 55 14.51 7.16 -3.52
C ARG A 55 14.23 5.72 -3.09
N GLY A 56 13.67 5.52 -1.91
CA GLY A 56 13.31 4.19 -1.39
C GLY A 56 12.16 3.59 -2.20
N HIS A 57 12.47 2.92 -3.31
CA HIS A 57 11.52 2.05 -3.98
C HIS A 57 11.46 0.74 -3.20
N ILE A 58 10.33 0.48 -2.56
CA ILE A 58 10.01 -0.86 -2.08
C ILE A 58 9.78 -1.68 -3.35
N VAL A 59 10.74 -2.51 -3.72
CA VAL A 59 10.59 -3.45 -4.83
C VAL A 59 9.98 -4.73 -4.23
N PRO A 60 8.68 -4.97 -4.39
CA PRO A 60 8.10 -6.23 -3.96
C PRO A 60 8.68 -7.34 -4.83
N TRP A 61 9.13 -8.41 -4.19
CA TRP A 61 9.59 -9.62 -4.88
C TRP A 61 8.41 -10.54 -5.10
N VAL A 62 8.18 -10.92 -6.35
CA VAL A 62 7.17 -11.92 -6.71
C VAL A 62 7.86 -13.25 -6.81
N VAL A 63 7.47 -14.20 -5.96
CA VAL A 63 7.91 -15.60 -6.03
C VAL A 63 6.82 -16.38 -6.75
N GLN A 64 7.11 -16.81 -7.97
CA GLN A 64 6.25 -17.71 -8.71
C GLN A 64 6.58 -19.15 -8.30
N VAL A 65 5.62 -19.84 -7.70
CA VAL A 65 5.77 -21.25 -7.30
C VAL A 65 5.02 -22.15 -8.28
N ASP A 66 5.59 -23.30 -8.55
CA ASP A 66 4.93 -24.35 -9.34
C ASP A 66 3.92 -25.15 -8.48
N ARG A 67 3.30 -26.19 -9.09
CA ARG A 67 2.35 -27.06 -8.39
C ARG A 67 2.99 -27.86 -7.25
N LEU A 68 4.28 -27.99 -7.19
CA LEU A 68 5.04 -28.71 -6.17
C LEU A 68 5.57 -27.77 -5.07
N GLY A 69 5.34 -26.45 -5.22
CA GLY A 69 5.79 -25.44 -4.26
C GLY A 69 7.24 -25.00 -4.46
N GLU A 70 7.90 -25.41 -5.56
CA GLU A 70 9.25 -24.93 -5.88
C GLU A 70 9.19 -23.53 -6.52
N ALA A 71 10.07 -22.64 -6.06
CA ALA A 71 10.20 -21.31 -6.62
C ALA A 71 10.82 -21.37 -8.02
N GLN A 72 10.03 -21.09 -9.06
CA GLN A 72 10.51 -21.09 -10.45
C GLN A 72 11.19 -19.79 -10.85
N ALA A 73 10.79 -18.68 -10.26
CA ALA A 73 11.42 -17.39 -10.52
C ALA A 73 11.31 -16.49 -9.29
N VAL A 74 12.41 -15.85 -8.94
CA VAL A 74 12.45 -14.77 -7.96
C VAL A 74 12.93 -13.55 -8.72
N ALA A 75 12.03 -12.62 -9.03
CA ALA A 75 12.34 -11.39 -9.73
C ALA A 75 11.75 -10.20 -9.00
N PRO A 76 12.44 -9.03 -9.01
CA PRO A 76 11.81 -7.80 -8.58
C PRO A 76 10.55 -7.55 -9.41
N ALA A 77 9.47 -7.08 -8.79
CA ALA A 77 8.30 -6.63 -9.52
C ALA A 77 8.69 -5.37 -10.32
N GLU A 78 9.09 -5.58 -11.56
CA GLU A 78 9.42 -4.47 -12.45
C GLU A 78 8.15 -3.70 -12.85
N ALA A 79 8.31 -2.42 -13.20
CA ALA A 79 7.24 -1.54 -13.68
C ALA A 79 6.52 -2.06 -14.95
N GLY A 80 6.91 -3.20 -15.48
CA GLY A 80 6.36 -3.87 -16.66
C GLY A 80 5.68 -5.21 -16.38
N TYR A 81 5.43 -5.57 -15.10
CA TYR A 81 4.75 -6.83 -14.80
C TYR A 81 3.36 -6.86 -15.45
N ARG A 82 3.15 -7.86 -16.31
CA ARG A 82 1.83 -8.16 -16.87
C ARG A 82 1.38 -9.52 -16.34
N PRO A 83 0.22 -9.59 -15.69
CA PRO A 83 -0.31 -10.85 -15.23
C PRO A 83 -0.53 -11.80 -16.42
N THR A 84 -0.27 -13.09 -16.20
CA THR A 84 -0.53 -14.12 -17.20
C THR A 84 -2.02 -14.42 -17.33
N ASP A 85 -2.45 -14.94 -18.47
CA ASP A 85 -3.86 -15.31 -18.70
C ASP A 85 -4.44 -16.24 -17.61
N PRO A 86 -3.73 -17.26 -17.11
CA PRO A 86 -4.22 -18.09 -16.00
C PRO A 86 -4.44 -17.30 -14.70
N GLN A 87 -3.57 -16.32 -14.40
CA GLN A 87 -3.73 -15.48 -13.22
C GLN A 87 -4.95 -14.58 -13.34
N ILE A 88 -5.14 -13.96 -14.52
CA ILE A 88 -6.33 -13.15 -14.79
C ILE A 88 -7.59 -14.02 -14.72
N ALA A 89 -7.57 -15.20 -15.34
CA ALA A 89 -8.70 -16.13 -15.34
C ALA A 89 -9.10 -16.56 -13.92
N PHE A 90 -8.12 -16.82 -13.04
CA PHE A 90 -8.38 -17.14 -11.64
C PHE A 90 -9.12 -16.01 -10.93
N HIS A 91 -8.65 -14.76 -11.07
CA HIS A 91 -9.28 -13.62 -10.41
C HIS A 91 -10.66 -13.30 -10.99
N LEU A 92 -10.85 -13.42 -12.31
CA LEU A 92 -12.16 -13.24 -12.94
C LEU A 92 -13.16 -14.30 -12.49
N GLY A 93 -12.73 -15.56 -12.40
CA GLY A 93 -13.58 -16.63 -11.86
C GLY A 93 -14.04 -16.32 -10.44
N ARG A 94 -13.12 -15.92 -9.57
CA ARG A 94 -13.44 -15.50 -8.19
C ARG A 94 -14.36 -14.28 -8.14
N PHE A 95 -14.16 -13.31 -9.02
CA PHE A 95 -15.04 -12.14 -9.11
C PHE A 95 -16.49 -12.56 -9.45
N ILE A 96 -16.68 -13.43 -10.43
CA ILE A 96 -18.02 -13.93 -10.80
C ILE A 96 -18.65 -14.68 -9.62
N GLU A 97 -17.90 -15.55 -8.94
CA GLU A 97 -18.39 -16.25 -7.74
C GLU A 97 -18.82 -15.26 -6.66
N GLN A 98 -18.00 -14.23 -6.38
CA GLN A 98 -18.27 -13.24 -5.33
C GLN A 98 -19.52 -12.41 -5.62
N VAL A 99 -19.75 -12.04 -6.88
CA VAL A 99 -20.89 -11.19 -7.27
C VAL A 99 -22.17 -11.98 -7.43
N ARG A 100 -22.09 -13.23 -7.95
CA ARG A 100 -23.26 -14.01 -8.36
C ARG A 100 -23.72 -15.01 -7.30
N ALA A 101 -22.83 -15.49 -6.42
CA ALA A 101 -23.22 -16.42 -5.36
C ALA A 101 -24.05 -15.73 -4.27
N ILE A 102 -25.08 -16.42 -3.82
CA ILE A 102 -25.91 -16.00 -2.68
C ILE A 102 -25.86 -17.11 -1.65
N PRO A 103 -24.88 -17.09 -0.73
CA PRO A 103 -24.85 -17.98 0.42
C PRO A 103 -26.00 -17.70 1.39
N ALA A 104 -26.26 -18.62 2.31
CA ALA A 104 -27.31 -18.47 3.30
C ALA A 104 -27.06 -17.34 4.31
N ASP A 105 -25.81 -16.94 4.49
CA ASP A 105 -25.37 -15.94 5.46
C ASP A 105 -25.15 -14.57 4.78
N ALA A 106 -25.89 -13.57 5.24
CA ALA A 106 -25.79 -12.19 4.77
C ALA A 106 -24.40 -11.57 5.02
N ILE A 107 -23.69 -12.01 6.07
CA ILE A 107 -22.34 -11.52 6.36
C ILE A 107 -21.39 -11.97 5.25
N ILE A 108 -21.51 -13.21 4.80
CA ILE A 108 -20.68 -13.74 3.70
C ILE A 108 -21.02 -13.03 2.40
N VAL A 109 -22.29 -12.76 2.11
CA VAL A 109 -22.70 -11.97 0.93
C VAL A 109 -22.02 -10.62 0.95
N ARG A 110 -22.07 -9.90 2.07
CA ARG A 110 -21.43 -8.60 2.22
C ARG A 110 -19.92 -8.65 2.01
N GLN A 111 -19.26 -9.64 2.61
CA GLN A 111 -17.80 -9.82 2.44
C GLN A 111 -17.43 -10.11 0.99
N ASN A 112 -18.19 -10.94 0.29
CA ASN A 112 -17.97 -11.24 -1.11
C ASN A 112 -18.09 -9.97 -1.97
N TRP A 113 -19.11 -9.17 -1.74
CA TRP A 113 -19.31 -7.90 -2.46
C TRP A 113 -18.19 -6.91 -2.19
N LEU A 114 -17.76 -6.74 -0.94
CA LEU A 114 -16.62 -5.86 -0.61
C LEU A 114 -15.36 -6.28 -1.35
N ARG A 115 -15.06 -7.59 -1.38
CA ARG A 115 -13.92 -8.13 -2.15
C ARG A 115 -14.08 -7.92 -3.66
N ALA A 116 -15.29 -8.05 -4.20
CA ALA A 116 -15.53 -7.80 -5.61
C ALA A 116 -15.23 -6.34 -5.97
N TYR A 117 -15.59 -5.37 -5.12
CA TYR A 117 -15.24 -3.96 -5.33
C TYR A 117 -13.74 -3.68 -5.36
N GLU A 118 -12.93 -4.41 -4.61
CA GLU A 118 -11.46 -4.28 -4.62
C GLU A 118 -10.84 -4.56 -6.00
N TRP A 119 -11.53 -5.32 -6.85
CA TRP A 119 -11.09 -5.69 -8.21
C TRP A 119 -11.68 -4.81 -9.30
N THR A 120 -12.43 -3.78 -8.96
CA THR A 120 -13.09 -2.92 -9.93
C THR A 120 -12.43 -1.56 -10.06
N THR A 121 -12.44 -1.01 -11.26
CA THR A 121 -12.18 0.42 -11.48
C THR A 121 -13.43 1.23 -11.11
N ASP A 122 -13.33 2.57 -11.03
CA ASP A 122 -14.48 3.45 -10.75
C ASP A 122 -15.64 3.20 -11.71
N ARG A 123 -15.36 2.98 -13.00
CA ARG A 123 -16.35 2.63 -14.01
C ARG A 123 -16.97 1.25 -13.74
N GLY A 124 -16.14 0.28 -13.36
CA GLY A 124 -16.61 -1.06 -12.99
C GLY A 124 -17.47 -1.05 -11.73
N ALA A 125 -17.07 -0.27 -10.73
CA ALA A 125 -17.85 -0.07 -9.50
C ALA A 125 -19.22 0.55 -9.79
N GLY A 126 -19.30 1.50 -10.73
CA GLY A 126 -20.58 2.04 -11.22
C GLY A 126 -21.49 0.97 -11.79
N ALA A 127 -20.98 0.14 -12.70
CA ALA A 127 -21.73 -0.96 -13.30
C ALA A 127 -22.17 -2.01 -12.26
N LEU A 128 -21.28 -2.31 -11.27
CA LEU A 128 -21.59 -3.23 -10.18
C LEU A 128 -22.69 -2.68 -9.27
N ASN A 129 -22.70 -1.36 -9.00
CA ASN A 129 -23.77 -0.69 -8.26
C ASN A 129 -25.11 -0.77 -8.97
N ASP A 130 -25.13 -0.57 -10.31
CA ASP A 130 -26.36 -0.66 -11.10
C ASP A 130 -26.89 -2.09 -11.10
N TYR A 131 -26.00 -3.06 -11.24
CA TYR A 131 -26.35 -4.47 -11.10
C TYR A 131 -26.92 -4.80 -9.70
N ALA A 132 -26.31 -4.28 -8.62
CA ALA A 132 -26.77 -4.48 -7.25
C ALA A 132 -28.18 -3.92 -7.02
N ARG A 133 -28.48 -2.75 -7.59
CA ARG A 133 -29.83 -2.15 -7.49
C ARG A 133 -30.90 -2.98 -8.18
N THR A 134 -30.55 -3.57 -9.32
CA THR A 134 -31.51 -4.38 -10.10
C THR A 134 -31.69 -5.78 -9.52
N ASN A 135 -30.62 -6.36 -8.99
CA ASN A 135 -30.58 -7.76 -8.57
C ASN A 135 -30.34 -7.96 -7.06
N ASP A 136 -30.64 -6.99 -6.24
CA ASP A 136 -30.30 -6.91 -4.81
C ASP A 136 -30.10 -8.30 -4.15
N PRO A 137 -28.86 -8.72 -3.90
CA PRO A 137 -28.57 -10.03 -3.34
C PRO A 137 -29.03 -10.14 -1.88
N PHE A 138 -29.10 -9.02 -1.16
CA PHE A 138 -29.45 -9.03 0.26
C PHE A 138 -30.94 -9.32 0.50
N THR A 139 -31.83 -8.91 -0.41
CA THR A 139 -33.26 -9.23 -0.32
C THR A 139 -33.55 -10.71 -0.60
N LYS A 140 -32.61 -11.41 -1.22
CA LYS A 140 -32.70 -12.82 -1.59
C LYS A 140 -32.14 -13.75 -0.51
N VAL A 141 -31.25 -13.24 0.37
CA VAL A 141 -30.67 -14.03 1.47
C VAL A 141 -31.77 -14.60 2.37
N GLY A 142 -31.65 -15.85 2.75
CA GLY A 142 -32.63 -16.55 3.57
C GLY A 142 -33.85 -17.09 2.80
N LYS A 143 -34.12 -16.61 1.57
CA LYS A 143 -35.20 -17.11 0.72
C LYS A 143 -34.69 -18.10 -0.33
N GLN A 144 -33.56 -17.82 -0.90
CA GLN A 144 -32.87 -18.68 -1.88
C GLN A 144 -31.37 -18.66 -1.68
N GLN A 145 -30.72 -19.73 -2.10
CA GLN A 145 -29.27 -19.83 -2.17
C GLN A 145 -28.86 -20.03 -3.60
N VAL A 146 -27.76 -19.42 -4.03
CA VAL A 146 -27.21 -19.59 -5.38
C VAL A 146 -25.75 -20.02 -5.26
N ALA A 147 -25.46 -21.23 -5.73
CA ALA A 147 -24.12 -21.73 -5.90
C ALA A 147 -23.65 -21.46 -7.35
N VAL A 148 -22.45 -20.92 -7.48
CA VAL A 148 -21.86 -20.57 -8.77
C VAL A 148 -20.63 -21.44 -9.00
N GLU A 149 -20.54 -22.00 -10.21
CA GLU A 149 -19.41 -22.81 -10.65
C GLU A 149 -18.92 -22.29 -12.00
N VAL A 150 -17.72 -21.69 -12.02
CA VAL A 150 -17.10 -21.20 -13.25
C VAL A 150 -16.57 -22.37 -14.05
N SER A 151 -17.06 -22.53 -15.28
CA SER A 151 -16.70 -23.64 -16.18
C SER A 151 -15.57 -23.28 -17.14
N SER A 152 -15.47 -22.03 -17.60
CA SER A 152 -14.37 -21.61 -18.44
C SER A 152 -14.14 -20.11 -18.39
N VAL A 153 -12.88 -19.70 -18.56
CA VAL A 153 -12.45 -18.31 -18.72
C VAL A 153 -11.50 -18.28 -19.92
N ILE A 154 -11.88 -17.60 -20.98
CA ILE A 154 -11.14 -17.57 -22.23
C ILE A 154 -10.90 -16.12 -22.61
N ARG A 155 -9.67 -15.78 -23.00
CA ARG A 155 -9.35 -14.45 -23.55
C ARG A 155 -10.09 -14.25 -24.88
N ALA A 156 -10.91 -13.23 -24.96
CA ALA A 156 -11.67 -12.87 -26.14
C ALA A 156 -10.99 -11.78 -26.98
N SER A 157 -10.27 -10.85 -26.31
CA SER A 157 -9.48 -9.80 -26.96
C SER A 157 -8.29 -9.43 -26.04
N PRO A 158 -7.38 -8.53 -26.46
CA PRO A 158 -6.31 -8.04 -25.58
C PRO A 158 -6.80 -7.53 -24.22
N ASP A 159 -8.00 -6.94 -24.18
CA ASP A 159 -8.56 -6.27 -23.00
C ASP A 159 -9.85 -6.91 -22.47
N SER A 160 -10.25 -8.07 -23.01
CA SER A 160 -11.49 -8.72 -22.58
C SER A 160 -11.40 -10.24 -22.46
N PHE A 161 -12.19 -10.78 -21.55
CA PHE A 161 -12.35 -12.21 -21.33
C PHE A 161 -13.82 -12.59 -21.40
N ARG A 162 -14.07 -13.78 -21.91
CA ARG A 162 -15.36 -14.43 -21.82
C ARG A 162 -15.34 -15.44 -20.70
N VAL A 163 -16.28 -15.31 -19.77
CA VAL A 163 -16.44 -16.23 -18.65
C VAL A 163 -17.75 -16.99 -18.83
N ALA A 164 -17.69 -18.31 -18.73
CA ALA A 164 -18.88 -19.15 -18.69
C ALA A 164 -19.00 -19.80 -17.31
N TRP A 165 -20.22 -19.82 -16.77
CA TRP A 165 -20.48 -20.39 -15.46
C TRP A 165 -21.86 -21.02 -15.39
N VAL A 166 -22.07 -21.83 -14.35
CA VAL A 166 -23.34 -22.47 -14.02
C VAL A 166 -23.81 -21.95 -12.69
N GLU A 167 -25.07 -21.55 -12.61
CA GLU A 167 -25.75 -21.20 -11.36
C GLU A 167 -26.72 -22.30 -10.97
N ARG A 168 -26.57 -22.81 -9.73
CA ARG A 168 -27.54 -23.72 -9.14
C ARG A 168 -28.27 -22.99 -8.03
N ARG A 169 -29.58 -22.83 -8.22
CA ARG A 169 -30.44 -22.16 -7.28
C ARG A 169 -31.13 -23.19 -6.40
N TYR A 170 -31.09 -22.96 -5.11
CA TYR A 170 -31.73 -23.81 -4.10
C TYR A 170 -32.77 -22.99 -3.34
N GLU A 171 -33.95 -23.57 -3.17
CA GLU A 171 -35.05 -23.05 -2.36
C GLU A 171 -35.47 -24.10 -1.34
N ASN A 172 -35.52 -23.70 -0.07
CA ASN A 172 -35.80 -24.65 1.03
C ASN A 172 -34.86 -25.87 1.07
N GLY A 173 -33.58 -25.67 0.66
CA GLY A 173 -32.59 -26.76 0.62
C GLY A 173 -32.70 -27.70 -0.57
N GLN A 174 -33.65 -27.51 -1.47
CA GLN A 174 -33.84 -28.32 -2.67
C GLN A 174 -33.39 -27.57 -3.91
N LEU A 175 -32.77 -28.26 -4.86
CA LEU A 175 -32.37 -27.67 -6.16
C LEU A 175 -33.63 -27.28 -6.93
N SER A 176 -33.80 -25.96 -7.16
CA SER A 176 -34.93 -25.41 -7.89
C SER A 176 -34.60 -25.26 -9.37
N THR A 177 -33.45 -24.67 -9.69
CA THR A 177 -33.07 -24.34 -11.09
C THR A 177 -31.58 -24.49 -11.30
N THR A 178 -31.18 -24.86 -12.51
CA THR A 178 -29.79 -24.83 -12.98
C THR A 178 -29.74 -24.02 -14.28
N GLU A 179 -29.00 -22.91 -14.25
CA GLU A 179 -28.86 -21.99 -15.38
C GLU A 179 -27.40 -21.90 -15.81
N ARG A 180 -27.19 -21.78 -17.13
CA ARG A 180 -25.85 -21.56 -17.72
C ARG A 180 -25.76 -20.14 -18.24
N TRP A 181 -24.66 -19.48 -17.94
CA TRP A 181 -24.40 -18.09 -18.28
C TRP A 181 -23.07 -17.95 -19.01
N THR A 182 -22.96 -16.89 -19.83
CA THR A 182 -21.71 -16.51 -20.48
C THR A 182 -21.63 -15.01 -20.67
#